data_61c7d27513652a1ad699ecd07dfac815
#
_entry.id   61c7d27513652a1ad699ecd07dfac815
#
_cell.length_a   1.000
_cell.length_b   1.000
_cell.length_c   1.000
_cell.angle_alpha   90.00
_cell.angle_beta   90.00
_cell.angle_gamma   90.00
#
_symmetry.space_group_name_H-M   'P 1'
#
loop_
_entity.id
_entity.type
_entity.pdbx_description
1 polymer ?
#
loop_
_entity_poly.entity_id
_entity_poly.type
_entity_poly.pdbx_seq_one_letter_code
_entity_poly.pdbx_strand_id
1 'polypeptide(L)'
;MSNKAELEDFIKKSKEYNLIPVFREIRADLDTPLSIYLKLSKNNYSFLLESITGGENLARYSIIGTNPKKVIKTGKNEEFGEVDPLEIIKNEINSYKVPEIKELPVFTGGAVGYLSYETISYFEKKVPKNKESTLNVPESIFMITDSIVVFDHVKQTIFIVNYAKIDDSKDINDVYTKSLEKIDEIYCLIKKPIPEEHNNISSISNNEEKTKEQ
;
A
#
# COMPACT_ATOMS: atom_id res chain seq x y z
N MET A 1 4.31 -4.78 -25.54
CA MET A 1 5.35 -5.74 -25.95
C MET A 1 6.44 -5.67 -24.87
N SER A 2 6.66 -6.75 -24.14
CA SER A 2 7.76 -6.84 -23.18
C SER A 2 9.08 -6.66 -23.93
N ASN A 3 9.92 -5.73 -23.47
CA ASN A 3 11.25 -5.56 -24.03
C ASN A 3 12.09 -6.78 -23.65
N LYS A 4 12.65 -7.50 -24.62
CA LYS A 4 13.47 -8.71 -24.39
C LYS A 4 14.58 -8.45 -23.37
N ALA A 5 15.15 -7.25 -23.37
CA ALA A 5 16.19 -6.82 -22.42
C ALA A 5 15.67 -6.75 -20.97
N GLU A 6 14.41 -6.33 -20.75
CA GLU A 6 13.80 -6.29 -19.41
C GLU A 6 13.58 -7.67 -18.83
N LEU A 7 13.13 -8.63 -19.65
CA LEU A 7 12.99 -10.03 -19.25
C LEU A 7 14.34 -10.66 -18.92
N GLU A 8 15.38 -10.42 -19.73
CA GLU A 8 16.73 -10.93 -19.49
C GLU A 8 17.31 -10.39 -18.16
N ASP A 9 17.10 -9.12 -17.87
CA ASP A 9 17.51 -8.50 -16.59
C ASP A 9 16.73 -9.08 -15.40
N PHE A 10 15.42 -9.30 -15.57
CA PHE A 10 14.57 -9.94 -14.56
C PHE A 10 15.07 -11.37 -14.25
N ILE A 11 15.35 -12.19 -15.28
CA ILE A 11 15.89 -13.54 -15.12
C ILE A 11 17.26 -13.51 -14.43
N LYS A 12 18.11 -12.53 -14.74
CA LYS A 12 19.40 -12.37 -14.05
C LYS A 12 19.21 -12.08 -12.56
N LYS A 13 18.33 -11.14 -12.23
CA LYS A 13 18.02 -10.73 -10.84
C LYS A 13 17.39 -11.89 -10.04
N SER A 14 16.58 -12.74 -10.67
CA SER A 14 15.92 -13.86 -9.98
C SER A 14 16.89 -14.90 -9.38
N LYS A 15 18.15 -14.91 -9.79
CA LYS A 15 19.19 -15.78 -9.22
C LYS A 15 19.68 -15.33 -7.83
N GLU A 16 19.49 -14.06 -7.48
CA GLU A 16 20.02 -13.47 -6.26
C GLU A 16 18.91 -12.93 -5.33
N TYR A 17 17.75 -12.58 -5.88
CA TYR A 17 16.65 -11.92 -5.19
C TYR A 17 15.40 -12.79 -5.28
N ASN A 18 14.62 -12.78 -4.19
CA ASN A 18 13.37 -13.54 -4.13
C ASN A 18 12.11 -12.69 -4.26
N LEU A 19 12.27 -11.36 -4.38
CA LEU A 19 11.19 -10.42 -4.63
C LEU A 19 11.72 -9.32 -5.54
N ILE A 20 11.21 -9.25 -6.78
CA ILE A 20 11.75 -8.35 -7.81
C ILE A 20 10.66 -7.37 -8.25
N PRO A 21 10.89 -6.05 -8.16
CA PRO A 21 9.94 -5.07 -8.68
C PRO A 21 9.94 -5.08 -10.21
N VAL A 22 8.74 -5.21 -10.77
CA VAL A 22 8.43 -4.93 -12.17
C VAL A 22 7.60 -3.68 -12.18
N PHE A 23 7.87 -2.74 -13.07
CA PHE A 23 7.17 -1.45 -13.05
C PHE A 23 6.95 -0.87 -14.44
N ARG A 24 6.01 0.08 -14.49
CA ARG A 24 5.74 0.93 -15.65
C ARG A 24 5.62 2.38 -15.20
N GLU A 25 6.30 3.27 -15.89
CA GLU A 25 6.13 4.72 -15.75
C GLU A 25 5.15 5.23 -16.82
N ILE A 26 4.17 6.03 -16.39
CA ILE A 26 3.20 6.68 -17.27
C ILE A 26 3.06 8.16 -16.90
N ARG A 27 2.57 8.98 -17.84
CA ARG A 27 2.27 10.40 -17.58
C ARG A 27 0.99 10.55 -16.76
N ALA A 28 0.98 11.56 -15.89
CA ALA A 28 -0.10 11.88 -14.97
C ALA A 28 -0.86 13.16 -15.35
N ASP A 29 -0.88 13.53 -16.62
CA ASP A 29 -1.34 14.84 -17.09
C ASP A 29 -2.78 15.21 -16.68
N LEU A 30 -3.64 14.21 -16.46
CA LEU A 30 -5.07 14.39 -16.15
C LEU A 30 -5.50 13.76 -14.83
N ASP A 31 -4.60 13.12 -14.12
CA ASP A 31 -4.90 12.39 -12.88
C ASP A 31 -4.28 13.08 -11.67
N THR A 32 -4.96 12.99 -10.53
CA THR A 32 -4.44 13.37 -9.21
C THR A 32 -4.28 12.11 -8.36
N PRO A 33 -3.45 12.13 -7.31
CA PRO A 33 -3.36 10.99 -6.39
C PRO A 33 -4.73 10.55 -5.86
N LEU A 34 -5.59 11.50 -5.48
CA LEU A 34 -6.93 11.21 -5.00
C LEU A 34 -7.79 10.57 -6.09
N SER A 35 -7.76 11.08 -7.34
CA SER A 35 -8.53 10.48 -8.43
C SER A 35 -8.12 9.04 -8.71
N ILE A 36 -6.81 8.76 -8.67
CA ILE A 36 -6.28 7.40 -8.83
C ILE A 36 -6.71 6.51 -7.66
N TYR A 37 -6.59 7.00 -6.42
CA TYR A 37 -7.04 6.26 -5.24
C TYR A 37 -8.50 5.85 -5.34
N LEU A 38 -9.41 6.76 -5.71
CA LEU A 38 -10.83 6.48 -5.87
C LEU A 38 -11.13 5.45 -6.96
N LYS A 39 -10.33 5.42 -8.03
CA LYS A 39 -10.46 4.43 -9.11
C LYS A 39 -10.00 3.04 -8.70
N LEU A 40 -9.04 2.95 -7.76
CA LEU A 40 -8.41 1.69 -7.35
C LEU A 40 -8.97 1.12 -6.06
N SER A 41 -9.47 1.95 -5.13
CA SER A 41 -9.90 1.57 -3.78
C SER A 41 -11.29 0.94 -3.77
N LYS A 42 -11.41 -0.29 -4.27
CA LYS A 42 -12.68 -1.05 -4.26
C LYS A 42 -12.91 -1.87 -3.00
N ASN A 43 -11.89 -2.09 -2.19
CA ASN A 43 -11.91 -2.97 -1.03
C ASN A 43 -11.63 -2.21 0.27
N ASN A 44 -11.97 -2.84 1.41
CA ASN A 44 -11.84 -2.25 2.75
C ASN A 44 -10.40 -1.91 3.18
N TYR A 45 -9.38 -2.52 2.52
CA TYR A 45 -7.98 -2.30 2.85
C TYR A 45 -7.29 -1.58 1.70
N SER A 46 -7.09 -0.28 1.90
CA SER A 46 -6.38 0.59 0.97
C SER A 46 -5.78 1.77 1.72
N PHE A 47 -4.79 2.42 1.15
CA PHE A 47 -4.20 3.63 1.70
C PHE A 47 -3.82 4.61 0.61
N LEU A 48 -3.85 5.89 0.98
CA LEU A 48 -3.27 7.00 0.25
C LEU A 48 -2.37 7.77 1.23
N LEU A 49 -1.08 7.80 0.96
CA LEU A 49 -0.11 8.58 1.72
C LEU A 49 0.28 9.79 0.89
N GLU A 50 -0.04 10.97 1.40
CA GLU A 50 0.30 12.25 0.78
C GLU A 50 1.08 13.12 1.75
N SER A 51 2.16 13.75 1.28
CA SER A 51 2.88 14.76 2.03
C SER A 51 2.57 16.13 1.44
N ILE A 52 2.04 17.04 2.26
CA ILE A 52 1.60 18.38 1.82
C ILE A 52 2.66 19.44 2.15
N THR A 53 3.54 19.19 3.12
CA THR A 53 4.51 20.15 3.61
C THR A 53 5.94 19.64 3.52
N GLY A 54 6.88 20.48 3.03
CA GLY A 54 8.30 20.12 3.06
C GLY A 54 9.11 20.43 1.79
N GLY A 55 8.53 21.12 0.81
CA GLY A 55 9.21 21.45 -0.44
C GLY A 55 9.43 20.25 -1.37
N GLU A 56 10.16 20.46 -2.48
CA GLU A 56 10.33 19.47 -3.56
C GLU A 56 10.97 18.14 -3.13
N ASN A 57 11.65 18.09 -1.99
CA ASN A 57 12.35 16.89 -1.53
C ASN A 57 11.51 16.02 -0.58
N LEU A 58 10.59 16.60 0.21
CA LEU A 58 9.80 15.88 1.20
C LEU A 58 8.38 15.57 0.74
N ALA A 59 7.79 16.46 -0.08
CA ALA A 59 6.41 16.32 -0.59
C ALA A 59 6.36 15.84 -2.05
N ARG A 60 7.41 15.18 -2.53
CA ARG A 60 7.54 14.80 -3.94
C ARG A 60 6.61 13.68 -4.35
N TYR A 61 6.33 12.74 -3.46
CA TYR A 61 5.62 11.51 -3.81
C TYR A 61 4.32 11.36 -3.04
N SER A 62 3.24 10.96 -3.75
CA SER A 62 2.07 10.35 -3.13
C SER A 62 2.05 8.86 -3.44
N ILE A 63 1.68 8.04 -2.45
CA ILE A 63 1.77 6.59 -2.53
C ILE A 63 0.40 5.98 -2.27
N ILE A 64 -0.04 5.12 -3.18
CA ILE A 64 -1.35 4.47 -3.14
C ILE A 64 -1.13 2.96 -3.11
N GLY A 65 -1.74 2.30 -2.14
CA GLY A 65 -1.80 0.84 -2.08
C GLY A 65 -3.23 0.36 -1.92
N THR A 66 -3.57 -0.68 -2.66
CA THR A 66 -4.89 -1.31 -2.61
C THR A 66 -4.74 -2.82 -2.71
N ASN A 67 -5.75 -3.58 -2.26
CA ASN A 67 -5.77 -5.04 -2.35
C ASN A 67 -4.50 -5.68 -1.75
N PRO A 68 -4.20 -5.45 -0.46
CA PRO A 68 -2.99 -5.98 0.14
C PRO A 68 -2.98 -7.51 0.07
N LYS A 69 -1.82 -8.08 -0.19
CA LYS A 69 -1.60 -9.53 -0.20
C LYS A 69 -1.83 -10.16 1.17
N LYS A 70 -1.51 -9.42 2.22
CA LYS A 70 -1.65 -9.85 3.61
C LYS A 70 -2.02 -8.65 4.48
N VAL A 71 -2.93 -8.87 5.43
CA VAL A 71 -3.23 -7.92 6.50
C VAL A 71 -2.86 -8.58 7.82
N ILE A 72 -1.93 -7.95 8.54
CA ILE A 72 -1.46 -8.40 9.86
C ILE A 72 -2.17 -7.57 10.90
N LYS A 73 -2.86 -8.23 11.84
CA LYS A 73 -3.55 -7.59 12.95
C LYS A 73 -3.09 -8.17 14.27
N THR A 74 -2.82 -7.31 15.25
CA THR A 74 -2.51 -7.71 16.62
C THR A 74 -3.51 -7.13 17.61
N GLY A 75 -3.67 -7.78 18.76
CA GLY A 75 -4.61 -7.40 19.80
C GLY A 75 -5.36 -8.61 20.33
N LYS A 76 -6.10 -8.43 21.43
CA LYS A 76 -6.73 -9.50 22.20
C LYS A 76 -7.59 -10.48 21.40
N ASN A 77 -8.29 -9.98 20.35
CA ASN A 77 -9.22 -10.78 19.53
C ASN A 77 -8.70 -11.00 18.11
N GLU A 78 -7.44 -10.70 17.85
CA GLU A 78 -6.84 -10.79 16.50
C GLU A 78 -6.01 -12.05 16.33
N GLU A 79 -5.75 -12.44 15.08
CA GLU A 79 -5.04 -13.67 14.68
C GLU A 79 -3.72 -13.88 15.43
N PHE A 80 -2.93 -12.80 15.57
CA PHE A 80 -1.62 -12.86 16.22
C PHE A 80 -1.67 -12.62 17.73
N GLY A 81 -2.84 -12.28 18.29
CA GLY A 81 -2.97 -11.99 19.70
C GLY A 81 -2.23 -10.73 20.17
N GLU A 82 -2.01 -10.65 21.48
CA GLU A 82 -1.36 -9.52 22.14
C GLU A 82 0.18 -9.70 22.16
N VAL A 83 0.82 -9.34 21.06
CA VAL A 83 2.26 -9.51 20.82
C VAL A 83 2.86 -8.23 20.25
N ASP A 84 4.19 -8.12 20.29
CA ASP A 84 4.90 -7.01 19.63
C ASP A 84 4.66 -7.06 18.11
N PRO A 85 3.90 -6.09 17.55
CA PRO A 85 3.58 -6.09 16.13
C PRO A 85 4.81 -5.85 15.23
N LEU A 86 5.82 -5.14 15.73
CA LEU A 86 7.02 -4.84 14.94
C LEU A 86 7.88 -6.07 14.71
N GLU A 87 7.92 -7.02 15.65
CA GLU A 87 8.64 -8.29 15.44
C GLU A 87 7.98 -9.13 14.34
N ILE A 88 6.64 -9.16 14.27
CA ILE A 88 5.93 -9.87 13.19
C ILE A 88 6.23 -9.23 11.84
N ILE A 89 6.15 -7.89 11.76
CA ILE A 89 6.40 -7.15 10.52
C ILE A 89 7.85 -7.30 10.08
N LYS A 90 8.80 -7.21 11.00
CA LYS A 90 10.23 -7.40 10.76
C LYS A 90 10.52 -8.79 10.18
N ASN A 91 9.91 -9.83 10.75
CA ASN A 91 10.07 -11.19 10.24
C ASN A 91 9.49 -11.36 8.84
N GLU A 92 8.33 -10.75 8.56
CA GLU A 92 7.72 -10.78 7.22
C GLU A 92 8.62 -10.05 6.20
N ILE A 93 9.07 -8.82 6.50
CA ILE A 93 9.88 -8.01 5.58
C ILE A 93 11.27 -8.64 5.37
N ASN A 94 11.92 -9.12 6.42
CA ASN A 94 13.26 -9.72 6.33
C ASN A 94 13.28 -11.04 5.54
N SER A 95 12.12 -11.64 5.29
CA SER A 95 12.03 -12.82 4.44
C SER A 95 12.27 -12.50 2.95
N TYR A 96 12.22 -11.22 2.57
CA TYR A 96 12.37 -10.78 1.20
C TYR A 96 13.75 -10.14 0.97
N LYS A 97 14.37 -10.54 -0.13
CA LYS A 97 15.59 -9.96 -0.67
C LYS A 97 15.24 -9.24 -1.97
N VAL A 98 15.29 -7.91 -1.95
CA VAL A 98 14.82 -7.03 -3.03
C VAL A 98 16.01 -6.31 -3.66
N PRO A 99 16.14 -6.24 -5.00
CA PRO A 99 17.16 -5.44 -5.67
C PRO A 99 16.84 -3.95 -5.57
N GLU A 100 17.87 -3.13 -5.44
CA GLU A 100 17.74 -1.68 -5.61
C GLU A 100 17.56 -1.36 -7.10
N ILE A 101 16.56 -0.53 -7.42
CA ILE A 101 16.24 -0.06 -8.76
C ILE A 101 16.35 1.47 -8.74
N LYS A 102 17.35 2.03 -9.43
CA LYS A 102 17.65 3.47 -9.42
C LYS A 102 16.54 4.36 -9.99
N GLU A 103 15.76 3.81 -10.90
CA GLU A 103 14.65 4.49 -11.57
C GLU A 103 13.44 4.66 -10.65
N LEU A 104 13.31 3.81 -9.64
CA LEU A 104 12.18 3.84 -8.71
C LEU A 104 12.40 4.83 -7.56
N PRO A 105 11.31 5.41 -7.02
CA PRO A 105 11.36 6.15 -5.77
C PRO A 105 11.91 5.32 -4.60
N VAL A 106 12.42 5.99 -3.56
CA VAL A 106 13.00 5.32 -2.38
C VAL A 106 12.01 4.37 -1.70
N PHE A 107 10.74 4.76 -1.59
CA PHE A 107 9.70 3.89 -1.04
C PHE A 107 8.79 3.38 -2.16
N THR A 108 8.86 2.09 -2.42
CA THR A 108 8.04 1.41 -3.43
C THR A 108 7.32 0.18 -2.89
N GLY A 109 7.36 -0.09 -1.58
CA GLY A 109 6.70 -1.24 -0.97
C GLY A 109 7.06 -1.40 0.49
N GLY A 110 6.53 -2.44 1.12
CA GLY A 110 6.74 -2.75 2.52
C GLY A 110 5.43 -2.92 3.28
N ALA A 111 5.42 -2.53 4.55
CA ALA A 111 4.26 -2.58 5.43
C ALA A 111 3.72 -1.18 5.68
N VAL A 112 2.44 -0.96 5.47
CA VAL A 112 1.74 0.30 5.77
C VAL A 112 0.58 0.02 6.70
N GLY A 113 0.46 0.79 7.78
CA GLY A 113 -0.58 0.56 8.77
C GLY A 113 -0.51 1.53 9.95
N TYR A 114 -1.09 1.12 11.07
CA TYR A 114 -1.04 1.88 12.31
C TYR A 114 -0.66 1.02 13.52
N LEU A 115 -0.13 1.70 14.52
CA LEU A 115 0.05 1.22 15.88
C LEU A 115 -0.85 2.03 16.81
N SER A 116 -1.61 1.38 17.69
CA SER A 116 -2.32 2.08 18.75
C SER A 116 -1.33 2.67 19.78
N TYR A 117 -1.79 3.61 20.57
CA TYR A 117 -0.96 4.20 21.61
C TYR A 117 -0.49 3.15 22.63
N GLU A 118 -1.33 2.16 22.93
CA GLU A 118 -1.06 1.10 23.91
C GLU A 118 0.10 0.20 23.51
N THR A 119 0.42 0.10 22.22
CA THR A 119 1.57 -0.69 21.73
C THR A 119 2.92 -0.21 22.26
N ILE A 120 2.99 1.03 22.80
CA ILE A 120 4.19 1.55 23.47
C ILE A 120 4.68 0.61 24.60
N SER A 121 3.77 -0.11 25.25
CA SER A 121 4.10 -1.08 26.33
C SER A 121 4.96 -2.25 25.86
N TYR A 122 5.01 -2.56 24.55
CA TYR A 122 5.90 -3.58 23.99
C TYR A 122 7.34 -3.07 23.83
N PHE A 123 7.51 -1.77 23.69
CA PHE A 123 8.80 -1.13 23.39
C PHE A 123 9.44 -0.51 24.63
N GLU A 124 8.61 0.03 25.54
CA GLU A 124 9.07 0.73 26.75
C GLU A 124 8.63 0.00 28.02
N LYS A 125 9.57 -0.70 28.66
CA LYS A 125 9.33 -1.51 29.86
C LYS A 125 8.79 -0.72 31.07
N LYS A 126 8.98 0.60 31.09
CA LYS A 126 8.49 1.47 32.18
C LYS A 126 7.00 1.80 32.03
N VAL A 127 6.43 1.60 30.84
CA VAL A 127 5.02 1.84 30.59
C VAL A 127 4.24 0.54 30.83
N PRO A 128 3.39 0.49 31.86
CA PRO A 128 2.59 -0.70 32.12
C PRO A 128 1.55 -0.88 31.00
N LYS A 129 1.30 -2.14 30.62
CA LYS A 129 0.23 -2.45 29.70
C LYS A 129 -1.12 -2.10 30.35
N ASN A 130 -1.91 -1.24 29.71
CA ASN A 130 -3.25 -0.94 30.18
C ASN A 130 -4.13 -2.19 29.98
N LYS A 131 -4.76 -2.67 31.04
CA LYS A 131 -5.54 -3.93 31.03
C LYS A 131 -6.96 -3.74 30.50
N GLU A 132 -7.46 -2.50 30.45
CA GLU A 132 -8.82 -2.18 30.04
C GLU A 132 -8.80 -1.33 28.77
N SER A 133 -8.92 -1.99 27.63
CA SER A 133 -9.26 -1.28 26.40
C SER A 133 -10.78 -1.05 26.38
N THR A 134 -11.17 0.21 26.33
CA THR A 134 -12.58 0.61 26.17
C THR A 134 -13.05 0.50 24.73
N LEU A 135 -12.10 0.40 23.79
CA LEU A 135 -12.37 0.29 22.36
C LEU A 135 -12.06 -1.14 21.89
N ASN A 136 -13.02 -1.75 21.21
CA ASN A 136 -12.85 -3.09 20.62
C ASN A 136 -12.22 -2.92 19.21
N VAL A 137 -10.98 -2.43 19.17
CA VAL A 137 -10.19 -2.23 17.94
C VAL A 137 -8.87 -2.98 18.04
N PRO A 138 -8.28 -3.42 16.93
CA PRO A 138 -6.96 -4.02 16.92
C PRO A 138 -5.89 -3.07 17.47
N GLU A 139 -4.91 -3.60 18.21
CA GLU A 139 -3.74 -2.83 18.66
C GLU A 139 -2.86 -2.37 17.49
N SER A 140 -2.81 -3.16 16.43
CA SER A 140 -2.19 -2.76 15.17
C SER A 140 -2.88 -3.37 13.97
N ILE A 141 -2.83 -2.68 12.83
CA ILE A 141 -3.17 -3.22 11.52
C ILE A 141 -2.07 -2.81 10.56
N PHE A 142 -1.46 -3.77 9.86
CA PHE A 142 -0.51 -3.53 8.81
C PHE A 142 -0.87 -4.26 7.54
N MET A 143 -0.79 -3.57 6.43
CA MET A 143 -1.03 -4.07 5.08
C MET A 143 0.31 -4.33 4.39
N ILE A 144 0.50 -5.54 3.87
CA ILE A 144 1.62 -5.90 3.01
C ILE A 144 1.09 -5.94 1.58
N THR A 145 1.53 -5.00 0.77
CA THR A 145 1.09 -4.90 -0.64
C THR A 145 2.15 -5.45 -1.58
N ASP A 146 1.71 -6.17 -2.60
CA ASP A 146 2.54 -6.62 -3.72
C ASP A 146 2.46 -5.65 -4.92
N SER A 147 1.53 -4.71 -4.89
CA SER A 147 1.39 -3.68 -5.91
C SER A 147 1.15 -2.33 -5.26
N ILE A 148 1.82 -1.31 -5.75
CA ILE A 148 1.61 0.08 -5.37
C ILE A 148 1.64 1.00 -6.57
N VAL A 149 1.02 2.16 -6.44
CA VAL A 149 1.07 3.25 -7.41
C VAL A 149 1.73 4.44 -6.73
N VAL A 150 2.78 4.97 -7.34
CA VAL A 150 3.51 6.13 -6.82
C VAL A 150 3.37 7.29 -7.80
N PHE A 151 2.84 8.41 -7.33
CA PHE A 151 2.72 9.65 -8.08
C PHE A 151 3.94 10.54 -7.79
N ASP A 152 4.69 10.90 -8.80
CA ASP A 152 5.80 11.86 -8.72
C ASP A 152 5.30 13.26 -9.10
N HIS A 153 5.13 14.13 -8.13
CA HIS A 153 4.61 15.49 -8.31
C HIS A 153 5.56 16.40 -9.09
N VAL A 154 6.86 16.13 -9.04
CA VAL A 154 7.86 16.92 -9.75
C VAL A 154 7.92 16.56 -11.23
N LYS A 155 7.93 15.26 -11.52
CA LYS A 155 7.97 14.77 -12.91
C LYS A 155 6.59 14.71 -13.57
N GLN A 156 5.51 14.81 -12.80
CA GLN A 156 4.13 14.57 -13.25
C GLN A 156 4.02 13.20 -13.91
N THR A 157 4.55 12.19 -13.25
CA THR A 157 4.49 10.79 -13.69
C THR A 157 3.96 9.88 -12.60
N ILE A 158 3.47 8.72 -13.01
CA ILE A 158 2.94 7.67 -12.16
C ILE A 158 3.77 6.42 -12.39
N PHE A 159 4.33 5.85 -11.33
CA PHE A 159 4.90 4.51 -11.34
C PHE A 159 3.86 3.50 -10.87
N ILE A 160 3.58 2.51 -11.68
CA ILE A 160 2.80 1.32 -11.31
C ILE A 160 3.83 0.23 -11.05
N VAL A 161 3.95 -0.21 -9.80
CA VAL A 161 4.95 -1.19 -9.38
C VAL A 161 4.26 -2.45 -8.88
N ASN A 162 4.69 -3.60 -9.38
CA ASN A 162 4.28 -4.90 -8.86
C ASN A 162 5.52 -5.71 -8.45
N TYR A 163 5.48 -6.32 -7.27
CA TYR A 163 6.55 -7.14 -6.73
C TYR A 163 6.33 -8.61 -7.09
N ALA A 164 7.11 -9.08 -8.04
CA ALA A 164 7.14 -10.47 -8.44
C ALA A 164 7.86 -11.31 -7.39
N LYS A 165 7.14 -12.21 -6.71
CA LYS A 165 7.73 -13.17 -5.78
C LYS A 165 8.29 -14.34 -6.57
N ILE A 166 9.59 -14.56 -6.45
CA ILE A 166 10.29 -15.71 -7.06
C ILE A 166 10.01 -16.95 -6.23
N ASP A 167 9.61 -17.99 -6.91
CA ASP A 167 9.28 -19.30 -6.35
C ASP A 167 9.87 -20.35 -7.27
N ASP A 168 10.79 -21.15 -6.75
CA ASP A 168 11.53 -22.19 -7.54
C ASP A 168 10.62 -23.22 -8.20
N SER A 169 9.38 -23.34 -7.73
CA SER A 169 8.37 -24.25 -8.31
C SER A 169 7.70 -23.69 -9.58
N LYS A 170 7.93 -22.42 -9.93
CA LYS A 170 7.25 -21.73 -11.04
C LYS A 170 8.21 -21.37 -12.15
N ASP A 171 7.72 -21.40 -13.40
CA ASP A 171 8.46 -20.84 -14.53
C ASP A 171 8.67 -19.34 -14.34
N ILE A 172 9.90 -18.90 -14.45
CA ILE A 172 10.29 -17.50 -14.26
C ILE A 172 9.65 -16.57 -15.29
N ASN A 173 9.41 -17.06 -16.52
CA ASN A 173 8.72 -16.30 -17.56
C ASN A 173 7.25 -16.10 -17.20
N ASP A 174 6.60 -17.09 -16.61
CA ASP A 174 5.22 -16.99 -16.14
C ASP A 174 5.10 -15.99 -14.98
N VAL A 175 6.08 -15.99 -14.05
CA VAL A 175 6.12 -15.03 -12.93
C VAL A 175 6.23 -13.61 -13.46
N TYR A 176 7.11 -13.37 -14.42
CA TYR A 176 7.28 -12.06 -15.06
C TYR A 176 6.00 -11.62 -15.81
N THR A 177 5.43 -12.52 -16.62
CA THR A 177 4.22 -12.27 -17.40
C THR A 177 3.04 -11.90 -16.49
N LYS A 178 2.81 -12.62 -15.39
CA LYS A 178 1.78 -12.31 -14.40
C LYS A 178 1.97 -10.94 -13.74
N SER A 179 3.22 -10.54 -13.52
CA SER A 179 3.49 -9.20 -12.99
C SER A 179 3.16 -8.11 -14.00
N LEU A 180 3.42 -8.32 -15.28
CA LEU A 180 3.01 -7.39 -16.34
C LEU A 180 1.47 -7.32 -16.47
N GLU A 181 0.78 -8.47 -16.43
CA GLU A 181 -0.68 -8.52 -16.44
C GLU A 181 -1.28 -7.72 -15.28
N LYS A 182 -0.67 -7.83 -14.08
CA LYS A 182 -1.11 -7.07 -12.90
C LYS A 182 -0.93 -5.56 -13.08
N ILE A 183 0.19 -5.15 -13.68
CA ILE A 183 0.45 -3.75 -14.04
C ILE A 183 -0.57 -3.26 -15.07
N ASP A 184 -0.89 -4.08 -16.08
CA ASP A 184 -1.90 -3.75 -17.09
C ASP A 184 -3.31 -3.62 -16.50
N GLU A 185 -3.69 -4.49 -15.56
CA GLU A 185 -4.95 -4.37 -14.82
C GLU A 185 -5.06 -3.03 -14.10
N ILE A 186 -4.02 -2.65 -13.34
CA ILE A 186 -3.97 -1.37 -12.61
C ILE A 186 -4.01 -0.20 -13.60
N TYR A 187 -3.24 -0.25 -14.67
CA TYR A 187 -3.24 0.76 -15.71
C TYR A 187 -4.62 0.96 -16.33
N CYS A 188 -5.31 -0.14 -16.67
CA CYS A 188 -6.67 -0.11 -17.19
C CYS A 188 -7.67 0.51 -16.21
N LEU A 189 -7.51 0.26 -14.89
CA LEU A 189 -8.34 0.89 -13.86
C LEU A 189 -8.11 2.40 -13.77
N ILE A 190 -6.85 2.83 -13.82
CA ILE A 190 -6.49 4.27 -13.81
C ILE A 190 -7.12 5.00 -15.00
N LYS A 191 -7.27 4.36 -16.16
CA LYS A 191 -7.87 4.97 -17.35
C LYS A 191 -9.40 5.04 -17.32
N LYS A 192 -10.06 4.36 -16.37
CA LYS A 192 -11.52 4.44 -16.20
C LYS A 192 -11.93 5.76 -15.53
N PRO A 193 -13.19 6.20 -15.71
CA PRO A 193 -13.75 7.29 -14.92
C PRO A 193 -13.81 6.91 -13.43
N ILE A 194 -13.87 7.94 -12.57
CA ILE A 194 -14.10 7.74 -11.13
C ILE A 194 -15.47 7.08 -10.94
N PRO A 195 -15.61 6.03 -10.11
CA PRO A 195 -16.89 5.38 -9.83
C PRO A 195 -17.94 6.37 -9.29
N GLU A 196 -19.18 6.27 -9.75
CA GLU A 196 -20.27 7.18 -9.37
C GLU A 196 -20.56 7.16 -7.85
N GLU A 197 -20.34 6.04 -7.20
CA GLU A 197 -20.48 5.88 -5.74
C GLU A 197 -19.68 6.93 -4.93
N HIS A 198 -18.59 7.43 -5.49
CA HIS A 198 -17.76 8.47 -4.89
C HIS A 198 -18.18 9.91 -5.29
N ASN A 199 -19.09 10.04 -6.26
CA ASN A 199 -19.61 11.35 -6.69
C ASN A 199 -20.87 11.77 -5.94
N ASN A 200 -21.52 10.88 -5.21
CA ASN A 200 -22.71 11.20 -4.42
C ASN A 200 -22.27 11.83 -3.10
N ILE A 201 -22.23 13.15 -3.06
CA ILE A 201 -22.36 13.90 -1.81
C ILE A 201 -23.78 13.62 -1.33
N SER A 202 -23.97 12.63 -0.45
CA SER A 202 -25.23 12.43 0.23
C SER A 202 -25.61 13.77 0.87
N SER A 203 -26.74 14.34 0.43
CA SER A 203 -27.33 15.51 1.07
C SER A 203 -27.46 15.17 2.56
N ILE A 204 -26.69 15.87 3.38
CA ILE A 204 -26.86 15.84 4.83
C ILE A 204 -28.28 16.33 5.05
N SER A 205 -29.19 15.42 5.39
CA SER A 205 -30.53 15.79 5.84
C SER A 205 -30.34 16.55 7.14
N ASN A 206 -30.53 17.87 7.10
CA ASN A 206 -30.65 18.71 8.27
C ASN A 206 -31.89 18.23 9.03
N ASN A 207 -31.72 17.31 9.96
CA ASN A 207 -32.68 17.14 11.04
C ASN A 207 -32.50 18.31 11.99
N GLU A 208 -33.19 19.40 11.70
CA GLU A 208 -33.48 20.43 12.69
C GLU A 208 -34.32 19.76 13.81
N GLU A 209 -33.67 19.42 14.90
CA GLU A 209 -34.36 19.17 16.17
C GLU A 209 -35.06 20.46 16.57
N LYS A 210 -36.38 20.49 16.36
CA LYS A 210 -37.25 21.47 16.97
C LYS A 210 -37.20 21.28 18.48
N THR A 211 -36.40 22.07 19.17
CA THR A 211 -36.51 22.30 20.62
C THR A 211 -37.86 22.85 20.86
N LYS A 212 -38.77 22.09 21.44
CA LYS A 212 -40.03 22.60 22.03
C LYS A 212 -39.64 23.25 23.33
N GLU A 213 -39.79 24.58 23.37
CA GLU A 213 -39.95 25.34 24.61
C GLU A 213 -41.27 24.90 25.28
N GLN A 214 -41.18 24.48 26.51
CA GLN A 214 -42.17 24.62 27.56
C GLN A 214 -41.48 24.81 28.90
#